data_39c5ec6d4a701a3d48fcd453a2805563
#
_entry.id   39c5ec6d4a701a3d48fcd453a2805563
#
_cell.length_a   1.000
_cell.length_b   1.000
_cell.length_c   1.000
_cell.angle_alpha   90.00
_cell.angle_beta   90.00
_cell.angle_gamma   90.00
#
_symmetry.space_group_name_H-M   'P 1'
#
loop_
_entity.id
_entity.type
_entity.pdbx_description
1 polymer ?
#
loop_
_entity_poly.entity_id
_entity_poly.type
_entity_poly.pdbx_seq_one_letter_code
_entity_poly.pdbx_strand_id
1 'polypeptide(L)'
;MRAVHAKARGTGRSVREKVYLTYPAKLLKELVIYQLGQKFHVVTNIRGANISAELGLVALEIDGRESEVEAAIQWLAEIGVKVEPIEKNVIE
;
A
#
# COMPACT_ATOMS: atom_id res chain seq x y z
N MET A 1 -14.14 -0.97 15.58
CA MET A 1 -13.75 -0.72 15.63
C MET A 1 -12.75 -0.64 15.65
N ARG A 2 -12.42 -0.39 15.55
CA ARG A 2 -11.56 -0.30 15.50
C ARG A 2 -10.92 0.42 15.98
N ALA A 3 -10.97 0.75 16.35
CA ALA A 3 -10.45 1.30 16.87
C ALA A 3 -9.74 1.83 17.10
N VAL A 4 -9.87 1.87 17.03
CA VAL A 4 -9.30 2.25 17.25
C VAL A 4 -8.70 2.85 17.42
N HIS A 5 -8.94 2.98 17.25
CA HIS A 5 -8.49 3.51 17.35
C HIS A 5 -7.79 3.94 17.80
N ALA A 6 -7.89 3.87 17.78
CA ALA A 6 -7.41 4.22 18.21
C ALA A 6 -6.62 4.50 18.73
N LYS A 7 -6.34 4.48 18.72
CA LYS A 7 -5.72 4.75 19.22
C LYS A 7 -4.83 5.28 19.24
N ALA A 8 -4.66 5.60 19.11
CA ALA A 8 -3.95 6.07 19.06
C ALA A 8 -3.35 6.74 19.39
N ARG A 9 -3.03 7.05 19.76
CA ARG A 9 -2.56 7.63 20.16
C ARG A 9 -1.49 8.13 19.76
N GLY A 10 -1.06 8.51 19.91
CA GLY A 10 -0.10 9.27 19.65
C GLY A 10 0.58 9.20 18.42
N THR A 11 0.66 8.24 17.87
CA THR A 11 1.32 8.14 16.72
C THR A 11 0.43 8.23 15.66
N GLY A 12 -0.60 8.91 15.81
CA GLY A 12 -1.59 8.95 14.83
C GLY A 12 -1.42 9.83 13.66
N ARG A 13 -0.17 10.24 13.35
CA ARG A 13 0.05 11.06 12.24
C ARG A 13 -0.42 10.43 10.99
N SER A 14 -1.16 11.12 10.18
CA SER A 14 -1.62 10.66 8.88
C SER A 14 -0.57 10.91 7.84
N VAL A 15 -0.33 9.92 7.02
CA VAL A 15 0.65 10.03 5.94
C VAL A 15 0.06 9.52 4.66
N ARG A 16 0.65 9.91 3.58
CA ARG A 16 0.34 9.40 2.25
C ARG A 16 1.64 8.92 1.63
N GLU A 17 1.68 7.64 1.31
CA GLU A 17 2.85 7.09 0.64
C GLU A 17 2.48 6.72 -0.77
N LYS A 18 3.37 7.00 -1.68
CA LYS A 18 3.18 6.63 -3.07
C LYS A 18 4.20 5.56 -3.37
N VAL A 19 3.75 4.46 -3.89
CA VAL A 19 4.62 3.32 -4.14
C VAL A 19 4.33 2.71 -5.51
N TYR A 20 5.35 2.10 -6.09
CA TYR A 20 5.16 1.22 -7.23
C TYR A 20 5.15 -0.19 -6.70
N LEU A 21 4.16 -0.94 -7.10
CA LEU A 21 4.06 -2.35 -6.76
C LEU A 21 4.31 -3.16 -8.01
N THR A 22 5.18 -4.14 -7.88
CA THR A 22 5.42 -5.09 -8.96
C THR A 22 5.07 -6.46 -8.44
N TYR A 23 4.08 -7.09 -9.04
CA TYR A 23 3.73 -8.42 -8.58
C TYR A 23 3.79 -9.44 -9.69
N PRO A 24 4.20 -10.67 -9.33
CA PRO A 24 4.24 -11.76 -10.29
C PRO A 24 2.83 -12.15 -10.69
N ALA A 25 2.72 -12.80 -11.81
CA ALA A 25 1.44 -13.18 -12.36
C ALA A 25 0.56 -13.93 -11.37
N LYS A 26 1.16 -14.77 -10.56
CA LYS A 26 0.37 -15.59 -9.64
C LYS A 26 -0.37 -14.74 -8.62
N LEU A 27 0.11 -13.56 -8.33
CA LEU A 27 -0.56 -12.70 -7.36
C LEU A 27 -1.61 -11.81 -7.98
N LEU A 28 -1.69 -11.76 -9.30
CA LEU A 28 -2.67 -10.92 -9.95
C LEU A 28 -4.10 -11.34 -9.64
N LYS A 29 -4.29 -12.59 -9.33
CA LYS A 29 -5.62 -13.09 -9.04
C LYS A 29 -5.97 -12.99 -7.60
N GLU A 30 -5.05 -12.54 -6.76
CA GLU A 30 -5.27 -12.56 -5.32
C GLU A 30 -5.97 -11.35 -4.77
N LEU A 31 -6.36 -10.41 -5.59
CA LEU A 31 -7.04 -9.21 -5.15
C LEU A 31 -6.24 -8.49 -4.06
N VAL A 32 -4.95 -8.35 -4.31
CA VAL A 32 -4.03 -7.86 -3.31
C VAL A 32 -4.41 -6.49 -2.76
N ILE A 33 -4.78 -5.57 -3.64
CA ILE A 33 -5.09 -4.22 -3.19
C ILE A 33 -6.38 -4.21 -2.37
N TYR A 34 -7.35 -5.03 -2.76
CA TYR A 34 -8.58 -5.16 -1.99
C TYR A 34 -8.26 -5.71 -0.60
N GLN A 35 -7.44 -6.73 -0.52
CA GLN A 35 -7.08 -7.32 0.76
C GLN A 35 -6.33 -6.33 1.62
N LEU A 36 -5.50 -5.51 1.01
CA LEU A 36 -4.77 -4.49 1.73
C LEU A 36 -5.74 -3.58 2.48
N GLY A 37 -6.76 -3.11 1.79
CA GLY A 37 -7.75 -2.25 2.41
C GLY A 37 -8.60 -2.94 3.46
N GLN A 38 -8.71 -4.27 3.38
CA GLN A 38 -9.46 -5.01 4.37
C GLN A 38 -8.64 -5.29 5.62
N LYS A 39 -7.34 -5.46 5.48
CA LYS A 39 -6.49 -5.83 6.58
C LYS A 39 -6.00 -4.64 7.38
N PHE A 40 -5.88 -3.50 6.76
CA PHE A 40 -5.29 -2.34 7.40
C PHE A 40 -6.21 -1.15 7.27
N HIS A 41 -6.12 -0.22 8.20
CA HIS A 41 -6.93 0.99 8.15
C HIS A 41 -6.26 1.98 7.22
N VAL A 42 -6.28 1.68 5.95
CA VAL A 42 -5.71 2.55 4.93
C VAL A 42 -6.68 2.72 3.79
N VAL A 43 -6.53 3.81 3.09
CA VAL A 43 -7.29 4.07 1.87
C VAL A 43 -6.31 4.02 0.73
N THR A 44 -6.64 3.30 -0.29
CA THR A 44 -5.75 3.14 -1.43
C THR A 44 -6.33 3.83 -2.65
N ASN A 45 -5.46 4.34 -3.49
CA ASN A 45 -5.87 4.99 -4.72
C ASN A 45 -4.90 4.58 -5.81
N ILE A 46 -5.39 3.93 -6.83
CA ILE A 46 -4.55 3.50 -7.94
C ILE A 46 -4.33 4.67 -8.87
N ARG A 47 -3.07 5.02 -9.09
CA ARG A 47 -2.71 6.13 -9.95
C ARG A 47 -2.42 5.66 -11.36
N GLY A 48 -2.06 4.43 -11.51
CA GLY A 48 -1.81 3.86 -12.83
C GLY A 48 -1.54 2.39 -12.70
N ALA A 49 -1.77 1.66 -13.75
CA ALA A 49 -1.54 0.22 -13.72
C ALA A 49 -1.22 -0.26 -15.11
N ASN A 50 -0.33 -1.22 -15.18
CA ASN A 50 0.04 -1.82 -16.44
C ASN A 50 0.18 -3.31 -16.16
N ILE A 51 -0.76 -4.10 -16.64
CA ILE A 51 -0.83 -5.51 -16.32
C ILE A 51 -0.66 -6.32 -17.59
N SER A 52 0.28 -7.25 -17.54
CA SER A 52 0.47 -8.18 -18.65
C SER A 52 0.20 -9.58 -18.14
N ALA A 53 0.38 -10.54 -18.97
CA ALA A 53 0.17 -11.93 -18.58
C ALA A 53 1.17 -12.39 -17.53
N GLU A 54 2.31 -11.73 -17.45
CA GLU A 54 3.37 -12.19 -16.58
C GLU A 54 3.66 -11.30 -15.40
N LEU A 55 3.18 -10.08 -15.43
CA LEU A 55 3.60 -9.12 -14.44
C LEU A 55 2.56 -8.03 -14.27
N GLY A 56 2.34 -7.60 -13.08
CA GLY A 56 1.51 -6.44 -12.80
C GLY A 56 2.35 -5.32 -12.22
N LEU A 57 2.17 -4.12 -12.74
CA LEU A 57 2.88 -2.96 -12.25
C LEU A 57 1.84 -1.91 -11.92
N VAL A 58 1.79 -1.51 -10.68
CA VAL A 58 0.75 -0.59 -10.20
C VAL A 58 1.37 0.55 -9.43
N ALA A 59 0.98 1.77 -9.75
CA ALA A 59 1.36 2.93 -8.96
C ALA A 59 0.21 3.20 -8.01
N LEU A 60 0.49 3.17 -6.74
CA LEU A 60 -0.53 3.21 -5.70
C LEU A 60 -0.23 4.27 -4.65
N GLU A 61 -1.25 4.96 -4.22
CA GLU A 61 -1.15 5.81 -3.04
C GLU A 61 -1.81 5.09 -1.89
N ILE A 62 -1.19 5.13 -0.73
CA ILE A 62 -1.74 4.52 0.48
C ILE A 62 -1.80 5.61 1.55
N ASP A 63 -2.99 5.92 2.01
CA ASP A 63 -3.20 6.96 3.01
C ASP A 63 -3.67 6.33 4.31
N GLY A 64 -3.15 6.82 5.41
CA GLY A 64 -3.61 6.36 6.70
C GLY A 64 -2.65 6.80 7.78
N ARG A 65 -2.83 6.28 8.98
CA ARG A 65 -1.89 6.52 10.02
C ARG A 65 -0.58 5.89 9.69
N GLU A 66 0.48 6.51 10.08
CA GLU A 66 1.81 6.06 9.72
C GLU A 66 2.03 4.59 10.05
N SER A 67 1.59 4.15 11.22
CA SER A 67 1.77 2.74 11.60
C SER A 67 1.01 1.79 10.70
N GLU A 68 -0.19 2.19 10.28
CA GLU A 68 -1.00 1.35 9.40
C GLU A 68 -0.41 1.29 8.01
N VAL A 69 0.07 2.41 7.54
CA VAL A 69 0.68 2.46 6.20
C VAL A 69 1.95 1.62 6.17
N GLU A 70 2.76 1.71 7.22
CA GLU A 70 3.98 0.91 7.28
C GLU A 70 3.67 -0.57 7.36
N ALA A 71 2.67 -0.94 8.15
CA ALA A 71 2.29 -2.33 8.26
C ALA A 71 1.76 -2.86 6.93
N ALA A 72 1.02 -2.04 6.22
CA ALA A 72 0.49 -2.42 4.91
C ALA A 72 1.61 -2.67 3.92
N ILE A 73 2.59 -1.78 3.90
CA ILE A 73 3.73 -1.92 2.99
C ILE A 73 4.52 -3.17 3.33
N GLN A 74 4.71 -3.43 4.61
CA GLN A 74 5.45 -4.61 5.01
C GLN A 74 4.71 -5.88 4.62
N TRP A 75 3.39 -5.91 4.78
CA TRP A 75 2.60 -7.07 4.38
C TRP A 75 2.73 -7.33 2.89
N LEU A 76 2.71 -6.28 2.07
CA LEU A 76 2.89 -6.45 0.63
C LEU A 76 4.22 -7.13 0.33
N ALA A 77 5.28 -6.69 0.98
CA ALA A 77 6.57 -7.31 0.76
C ALA A 77 6.57 -8.77 1.20
N GLU A 78 5.89 -9.05 2.29
CA GLU A 78 5.86 -10.42 2.83
C GLU A 78 5.14 -11.38 1.91
N ILE A 79 4.13 -10.95 1.21
CA ILE A 79 3.40 -11.85 0.34
C ILE A 79 4.02 -11.96 -1.05
N GLY A 80 5.13 -11.25 -1.27
CA GLY A 80 5.86 -11.40 -2.51
C GLY A 80 5.72 -10.27 -3.50
N VAL A 81 5.14 -9.16 -3.09
CA VAL A 81 5.04 -7.99 -3.96
C VAL A 81 6.30 -7.15 -3.78
N LYS A 82 6.91 -6.73 -4.86
CA LYS A 82 8.03 -5.83 -4.77
C LYS A 82 7.48 -4.43 -4.61
N VAL A 83 7.89 -3.75 -3.57
CA VAL A 83 7.40 -2.41 -3.25
C VAL A 83 8.54 -1.43 -3.36
N GLU A 84 8.37 -0.40 -4.17
CA GLU A 84 9.37 0.64 -4.30
C GLU A 84 8.73 1.99 -4.09
N PRO A 85 9.27 2.83 -3.26
CA PRO A 85 8.69 4.15 -3.06
C PRO A 85 8.86 4.98 -4.33
N ILE A 86 7.87 5.79 -4.65
CA ILE A 86 8.01 6.74 -5.72
C ILE A 86 8.70 7.94 -5.11
N GLU A 87 9.87 8.32 -5.67
CA GLU A 87 10.60 9.31 -5.13
C GLU A 87 10.00 10.63 -5.21
N LYS A 88 9.92 11.37 -4.17
CA LYS A 88 9.37 12.60 -4.21
C LYS A 88 10.34 13.50 -4.64
N ASN A 89 10.16 14.30 -5.35
CA ASN A 89 10.98 15.15 -5.81
C ASN A 89 11.09 16.18 -5.07
N VAL A 90 11.42 16.29 -4.29
CA VAL A 90 11.43 17.15 -3.48
C VAL A 90 12.11 18.12 -3.62
N ILE A 91 12.10 18.76 -3.83
CA ILE A 91 12.60 19.73 -3.96
C ILE A 91 12.42 20.38 -3.27
N GLU A 92 12.15 20.36 -2.72
CA GLU A 92 11.82 20.87 -2.07
C GLU A 92 12.15 20.95 -1.62
#